data_b4c027a481c97027eb38ece9d0dd0254
#
_entry.id   b4c027a481c97027eb38ece9d0dd0254
#
_cell.length_a   1.000
_cell.length_b   1.000
_cell.length_c   1.000
_cell.angle_alpha   90.00
_cell.angle_beta   90.00
_cell.angle_gamma   90.00
#
_symmetry.space_group_name_H-M   'P 1'
#
loop_
_entity.id
_entity.type
_entity.pdbx_description
1 polymer ?
#
loop_
_entity_poly.entity_id
_entity_poly.type
_entity_poly.pdbx_seq_one_letter_code
_entity_poly.pdbx_strand_id
1 'polypeptide(L)'
;MENLDALVSQALEAVQQTEDVNALEQIRVHYLGKKGELTQVMKTLGDLPAEERPKVGALINAAKERVQDALNTRKESLEQAALTAKLAAERIDVTLPGRGQASGGLHPVTRTLERVEQFFTRIGYGIAEGPEVEDDYHNFEALNIPGHHPARAMHDTFYFNANMLLRTHTSPVQVRTMESQQPPIRIVCPGRVYRCDSDITHSPMFHQVEGLLVDEGISFADLKGTIEEFLRVFFEKDLGVRFRPSFFPFTEPSAEVDMSCVMCSGKGCRVCKQTGWLEVMGCGMVHPNVLRMSGIDPEKYQGFAFGMGVERLAMLRYGVNDLRLFFDNDLRFLAQFR
;
A
#
# COMPACT_ATOMS: atom_id res chain seq x y z
N MET A 1 74.15 -29.84 -22.24
CA MET A 1 73.50 -29.26 -21.06
C MET A 1 73.01 -27.79 -21.31
N GLU A 2 73.80 -26.96 -21.94
CA GLU A 2 73.38 -25.55 -22.28
C GLU A 2 72.08 -25.47 -23.08
N ASN A 3 71.83 -26.46 -23.96
CA ASN A 3 70.56 -26.46 -24.74
C ASN A 3 69.33 -26.83 -23.95
N LEU A 4 69.45 -27.61 -22.86
CA LEU A 4 68.33 -27.98 -22.01
C LEU A 4 67.89 -26.77 -21.12
N ASP A 5 68.87 -26.06 -20.55
CA ASP A 5 68.56 -24.89 -19.69
C ASP A 5 68.02 -23.72 -20.52
N ALA A 6 68.47 -23.50 -21.73
CA ALA A 6 67.91 -22.53 -22.65
C ALA A 6 66.46 -22.87 -23.02
N LEU A 7 66.15 -24.16 -23.28
CA LEU A 7 64.81 -24.62 -23.62
C LEU A 7 63.83 -24.45 -22.42
N VAL A 8 64.30 -24.78 -21.22
CA VAL A 8 63.48 -24.55 -19.98
C VAL A 8 63.20 -23.08 -19.76
N SER A 9 64.21 -22.21 -19.95
CA SER A 9 64.05 -20.77 -19.80
C SER A 9 63.01 -20.21 -20.80
N GLN A 10 63.10 -20.64 -22.07
CA GLN A 10 62.11 -20.25 -23.08
C GLN A 10 60.69 -20.73 -22.73
N ALA A 11 60.56 -21.97 -22.25
CA ALA A 11 59.29 -22.52 -21.84
C ALA A 11 58.68 -21.72 -20.68
N LEU A 12 59.49 -21.40 -19.66
CA LEU A 12 59.05 -20.61 -18.50
C LEU A 12 58.67 -19.18 -18.88
N GLU A 13 59.42 -18.55 -19.78
CA GLU A 13 59.06 -17.22 -20.27
C GLU A 13 57.75 -17.23 -21.07
N ALA A 14 57.55 -18.19 -21.96
CA ALA A 14 56.32 -18.38 -22.71
C ALA A 14 55.11 -18.58 -21.77
N VAL A 15 55.28 -19.38 -20.71
CA VAL A 15 54.25 -19.58 -19.68
C VAL A 15 53.90 -18.28 -18.95
N GLN A 16 54.90 -17.47 -18.58
CA GLN A 16 54.68 -16.22 -17.87
C GLN A 16 53.95 -15.17 -18.72
N GLN A 17 54.29 -15.09 -20.00
CA GLN A 17 53.72 -14.08 -20.92
C GLN A 17 52.29 -14.41 -21.37
N THR A 18 51.85 -15.65 -21.17
CA THR A 18 50.52 -16.08 -21.63
C THR A 18 49.40 -15.56 -20.74
N GLU A 19 48.40 -14.94 -21.34
CA GLU A 19 47.21 -14.37 -20.67
C GLU A 19 45.93 -15.21 -20.89
N ASP A 20 46.00 -16.27 -21.68
CA ASP A 20 44.86 -17.14 -22.02
C ASP A 20 45.15 -18.60 -21.70
N VAL A 21 44.14 -19.27 -21.10
CA VAL A 21 44.22 -20.69 -20.70
C VAL A 21 44.38 -21.61 -21.91
N ASN A 22 43.77 -21.30 -23.05
CA ASN A 22 43.90 -22.12 -24.27
C ASN A 22 45.31 -22.01 -24.87
N ALA A 23 45.87 -20.78 -24.86
CA ALA A 23 47.25 -20.55 -25.30
C ALA A 23 48.25 -21.26 -24.35
N LEU A 24 47.95 -21.27 -23.03
CA LEU A 24 48.74 -22.01 -22.04
C LEU A 24 48.74 -23.52 -22.32
N GLU A 25 47.61 -24.09 -22.74
CA GLU A 25 47.50 -25.49 -23.11
C GLU A 25 48.32 -25.81 -24.40
N GLN A 26 48.35 -24.87 -25.35
CA GLN A 26 49.22 -25.03 -26.54
C GLN A 26 50.68 -25.03 -26.15
N ILE A 27 51.12 -24.20 -25.22
CA ILE A 27 52.48 -24.18 -24.68
C ILE A 27 52.78 -25.53 -24.00
N ARG A 28 51.87 -26.05 -23.19
CA ARG A 28 52.01 -27.38 -22.58
C ARG A 28 52.22 -28.47 -23.62
N VAL A 29 51.41 -28.47 -24.70
CA VAL A 29 51.56 -29.46 -25.80
C VAL A 29 52.86 -29.29 -26.54
N HIS A 30 53.33 -28.04 -26.78
CA HIS A 30 54.53 -27.71 -27.46
C HIS A 30 55.78 -28.22 -26.73
N TYR A 31 55.88 -28.04 -25.42
CA TYR A 31 57.05 -28.44 -24.64
C TYR A 31 56.90 -29.83 -24.02
N LEU A 32 55.78 -30.24 -23.51
CA LEU A 32 55.59 -31.48 -22.73
C LEU A 32 54.72 -32.52 -23.44
N GLY A 33 54.16 -32.23 -24.60
CA GLY A 33 53.35 -33.17 -25.36
C GLY A 33 54.10 -34.39 -25.85
N LYS A 34 53.44 -35.39 -26.45
CA LYS A 34 54.02 -36.60 -26.95
C LYS A 34 55.14 -36.33 -27.98
N LYS A 35 55.08 -35.25 -28.73
CA LYS A 35 56.12 -34.77 -29.69
C LYS A 35 56.76 -33.46 -29.20
N GLY A 36 56.54 -33.07 -27.95
CA GLY A 36 57.03 -31.82 -27.37
C GLY A 36 58.55 -31.80 -27.25
N GLU A 37 59.12 -30.60 -27.28
CA GLU A 37 60.55 -30.40 -27.34
C GLU A 37 61.35 -31.07 -26.21
N LEU A 38 60.84 -30.90 -24.93
CA LEU A 38 61.46 -31.61 -23.78
C LEU A 38 61.26 -33.11 -23.81
N THR A 39 60.23 -33.61 -24.53
CA THR A 39 60.02 -35.05 -24.74
C THR A 39 60.91 -35.59 -25.83
N GLN A 40 61.23 -34.76 -26.82
CA GLN A 40 62.19 -35.14 -27.84
C GLN A 40 63.63 -35.28 -27.28
N VAL A 41 64.03 -34.32 -26.42
CA VAL A 41 65.35 -34.40 -25.73
C VAL A 41 65.46 -35.70 -24.92
N MET A 42 64.38 -36.23 -24.38
CA MET A 42 64.33 -37.47 -23.60
C MET A 42 64.58 -38.68 -24.51
N LYS A 43 64.29 -38.64 -25.82
CA LYS A 43 64.58 -39.74 -26.79
C LYS A 43 66.03 -39.83 -27.18
N THR A 44 66.78 -38.70 -27.13
CA THR A 44 68.21 -38.68 -27.41
C THR A 44 69.08 -39.32 -26.31
N LEU A 45 68.44 -39.66 -25.14
CA LEU A 45 69.11 -40.44 -24.09
C LEU A 45 69.57 -41.79 -24.54
N GLY A 46 68.95 -42.38 -25.59
CA GLY A 46 69.37 -43.65 -26.17
C GLY A 46 70.75 -43.63 -26.80
N ASP A 47 71.22 -42.47 -27.21
CA ASP A 47 72.50 -42.28 -27.90
C ASP A 47 73.68 -42.04 -26.93
N LEU A 48 73.37 -41.90 -25.59
CA LEU A 48 74.40 -41.67 -24.59
C LEU A 48 74.97 -42.96 -23.99
N PRO A 49 76.21 -42.92 -23.42
CA PRO A 49 76.80 -44.03 -22.68
C PRO A 49 75.94 -44.48 -21.49
N ALA A 50 75.89 -45.78 -21.20
CA ALA A 50 75.00 -46.35 -20.18
C ALA A 50 75.12 -45.73 -18.76
N GLU A 51 76.36 -45.28 -18.44
CA GLU A 51 76.67 -44.66 -17.12
C GLU A 51 76.15 -43.24 -16.98
N GLU A 52 75.93 -42.49 -18.08
CA GLU A 52 75.46 -41.10 -18.08
C GLU A 52 73.94 -41.01 -18.19
N ARG A 53 73.22 -41.99 -18.72
CA ARG A 53 71.79 -42.03 -18.96
C ARG A 53 70.97 -41.71 -17.67
N PRO A 54 71.32 -42.31 -16.53
CA PRO A 54 70.48 -41.98 -15.29
C PRO A 54 70.64 -40.55 -14.85
N LYS A 55 71.85 -39.98 -14.97
CA LYS A 55 72.09 -38.58 -14.53
C LYS A 55 71.39 -37.57 -15.44
N VAL A 56 71.52 -37.78 -16.76
CA VAL A 56 70.88 -36.88 -17.74
C VAL A 56 69.35 -37.06 -17.72
N GLY A 57 68.86 -38.29 -17.52
CA GLY A 57 67.44 -38.57 -17.36
C GLY A 57 66.81 -37.86 -16.14
N ALA A 58 67.53 -37.85 -15.02
CA ALA A 58 67.09 -37.12 -13.83
C ALA A 58 66.98 -35.59 -14.06
N LEU A 59 67.98 -35.02 -14.77
CA LEU A 59 67.98 -33.60 -15.12
C LEU A 59 66.83 -33.26 -16.08
N ILE A 60 66.52 -34.08 -17.07
CA ILE A 60 65.41 -33.85 -17.98
C ILE A 60 64.05 -33.97 -17.24
N ASN A 61 63.93 -34.95 -16.32
CA ASN A 61 62.70 -35.06 -15.51
C ASN A 61 62.53 -33.84 -14.59
N ALA A 62 63.54 -33.37 -13.88
CA ALA A 62 63.51 -32.19 -13.11
C ALA A 62 63.13 -30.92 -13.93
N ALA A 63 63.66 -30.84 -15.16
CA ALA A 63 63.31 -29.77 -16.11
C ALA A 63 61.83 -29.84 -16.51
N LYS A 64 61.27 -31.00 -16.77
CA LYS A 64 59.85 -31.22 -17.06
C LYS A 64 58.98 -30.87 -15.89
N GLU A 65 59.34 -31.27 -14.66
CA GLU A 65 58.58 -30.91 -13.43
C GLU A 65 58.56 -29.41 -13.23
N ARG A 66 59.67 -28.71 -13.39
CA ARG A 66 59.72 -27.25 -13.29
C ARG A 66 58.79 -26.55 -14.27
N VAL A 67 58.76 -27.00 -15.53
CA VAL A 67 57.84 -26.43 -16.54
C VAL A 67 56.40 -26.81 -16.25
N GLN A 68 56.13 -28.04 -15.79
CA GLN A 68 54.77 -28.47 -15.40
C GLN A 68 54.22 -27.67 -14.20
N ASP A 69 55.05 -27.44 -13.18
CA ASP A 69 54.67 -26.65 -12.00
C ASP A 69 54.38 -25.20 -12.37
N ALA A 70 55.21 -24.61 -13.25
CA ALA A 70 54.97 -23.26 -13.77
C ALA A 70 53.65 -23.17 -14.56
N LEU A 71 53.35 -24.18 -15.40
CA LEU A 71 52.08 -24.26 -16.13
C LEU A 71 50.90 -24.36 -15.20
N ASN A 72 50.94 -25.21 -14.15
CA ASN A 72 49.89 -25.38 -13.19
C ASN A 72 49.65 -24.07 -12.41
N THR A 73 50.69 -23.45 -11.87
CA THR A 73 50.61 -22.17 -11.16
C THR A 73 50.03 -21.07 -12.04
N ARG A 74 50.47 -20.97 -13.31
CA ARG A 74 49.93 -19.96 -14.23
C ARG A 74 48.47 -20.22 -14.56
N LYS A 75 48.07 -21.48 -14.78
CA LYS A 75 46.69 -21.88 -15.02
C LYS A 75 45.78 -21.49 -13.89
N GLU A 76 46.15 -21.83 -12.64
CA GLU A 76 45.39 -21.44 -11.44
C GLU A 76 45.24 -19.91 -11.34
N SER A 77 46.32 -19.17 -11.60
CA SER A 77 46.28 -17.70 -11.59
C SER A 77 45.31 -17.13 -12.62
N LEU A 78 45.32 -17.66 -13.86
CA LEU A 78 44.42 -17.21 -14.94
C LEU A 78 42.97 -17.58 -14.66
N GLU A 79 42.70 -18.79 -14.15
CA GLU A 79 41.36 -19.24 -13.77
C GLU A 79 40.82 -18.39 -12.63
N GLN A 80 41.63 -18.08 -11.60
CA GLN A 80 41.24 -17.21 -10.49
C GLN A 80 40.98 -15.78 -10.94
N ALA A 81 41.79 -15.24 -11.84
CA ALA A 81 41.59 -13.92 -12.42
C ALA A 81 40.28 -13.85 -13.23
N ALA A 82 40.03 -14.89 -14.06
CA ALA A 82 38.80 -14.99 -14.83
C ALA A 82 37.55 -15.10 -13.91
N LEU A 83 37.64 -15.93 -12.86
CA LEU A 83 36.57 -16.05 -11.87
C LEU A 83 36.31 -14.73 -11.15
N THR A 84 37.36 -14.03 -10.73
CA THR A 84 37.25 -12.73 -10.07
C THR A 84 36.57 -11.68 -10.97
N ALA A 85 37.01 -11.65 -12.25
CA ALA A 85 36.39 -10.75 -13.24
C ALA A 85 34.90 -11.08 -13.48
N LYS A 86 34.58 -12.37 -13.57
CA LYS A 86 33.19 -12.83 -13.71
C LYS A 86 32.33 -12.42 -12.50
N LEU A 87 32.81 -12.69 -11.29
CA LEU A 87 32.11 -12.32 -10.05
C LEU A 87 31.92 -10.81 -9.93
N ALA A 88 32.88 -10.01 -10.34
CA ALA A 88 32.76 -8.56 -10.37
C ALA A 88 31.71 -8.09 -11.39
N ALA A 89 31.62 -8.71 -12.54
CA ALA A 89 30.65 -8.40 -13.58
C ALA A 89 29.22 -8.85 -13.22
N GLU A 90 29.10 -9.94 -12.46
CA GLU A 90 27.84 -10.50 -12.01
C GLU A 90 27.36 -9.92 -10.66
N ARG A 91 28.07 -8.94 -10.12
CA ARG A 91 27.71 -8.31 -8.84
C ARG A 91 26.34 -7.65 -8.94
N ILE A 92 25.42 -8.08 -8.09
CA ILE A 92 24.06 -7.55 -7.98
C ILE A 92 23.97 -6.69 -6.71
N ASP A 93 23.31 -5.53 -6.83
CA ASP A 93 22.95 -4.73 -5.66
C ASP A 93 21.78 -5.41 -4.94
N VAL A 94 22.06 -6.09 -3.83
CA VAL A 94 21.06 -6.79 -3.02
C VAL A 94 20.22 -5.86 -2.11
N THR A 95 20.56 -4.57 -2.09
CA THR A 95 19.77 -3.56 -1.33
C THR A 95 18.55 -3.09 -2.12
N LEU A 96 18.51 -3.33 -3.43
CA LEU A 96 17.34 -3.05 -4.24
C LEU A 96 16.22 -4.05 -3.97
N PRO A 97 14.94 -3.60 -3.96
CA PRO A 97 13.81 -4.51 -3.78
C PRO A 97 13.78 -5.58 -4.88
N GLY A 98 13.41 -6.79 -4.51
CA GLY A 98 13.29 -7.92 -5.44
C GLY A 98 12.32 -7.63 -6.59
N ARG A 99 12.63 -8.07 -7.79
CA ARG A 99 11.74 -7.94 -8.96
C ARG A 99 10.48 -8.78 -8.74
N GLY A 100 9.33 -8.17 -9.01
CA GLY A 100 8.03 -8.85 -8.93
C GLY A 100 7.41 -8.88 -7.54
N GLN A 101 8.03 -8.35 -6.50
CA GLN A 101 7.34 -8.10 -5.23
C GLN A 101 6.57 -6.79 -5.33
N ALA A 102 5.26 -6.91 -5.52
CA ALA A 102 4.37 -5.78 -5.42
C ALA A 102 4.14 -5.49 -3.93
N SER A 103 4.48 -4.29 -3.47
CA SER A 103 4.05 -3.83 -2.15
C SER A 103 2.52 -3.77 -2.15
N GLY A 104 1.89 -4.29 -1.10
CA GLY A 104 0.47 -4.09 -0.86
C GLY A 104 0.15 -2.63 -0.57
N GLY A 105 -1.15 -2.28 -0.60
CA GLY A 105 -1.67 -0.97 -0.23
C GLY A 105 -2.93 -1.13 0.61
N LEU A 106 -3.32 -0.06 1.31
CA LEU A 106 -4.59 -0.03 2.01
C LEU A 106 -5.74 0.11 1.01
N HIS A 107 -6.85 -0.55 1.30
CA HIS A 107 -8.07 -0.43 0.51
C HIS A 107 -8.51 1.05 0.45
N PRO A 108 -9.01 1.57 -0.69
CA PRO A 108 -9.39 2.97 -0.83
C PRO A 108 -10.44 3.46 0.18
N VAL A 109 -11.36 2.60 0.60
CA VAL A 109 -12.32 2.91 1.67
C VAL A 109 -11.58 3.08 3.02
N THR A 110 -10.65 2.21 3.36
CA THR A 110 -9.83 2.33 4.58
C THR A 110 -9.02 3.63 4.58
N ARG A 111 -8.35 3.94 3.47
CA ARG A 111 -7.61 5.22 3.33
C ARG A 111 -8.50 6.44 3.47
N THR A 112 -9.75 6.34 2.99
CA THR A 112 -10.73 7.42 3.12
C THR A 112 -11.18 7.58 4.57
N LEU A 113 -11.48 6.48 5.27
CA LEU A 113 -11.80 6.49 6.70
C LEU A 113 -10.69 7.11 7.53
N GLU A 114 -9.45 6.60 7.39
CA GLU A 114 -8.29 7.14 8.12
C GLU A 114 -8.10 8.64 7.88
N ARG A 115 -8.35 9.12 6.66
CA ARG A 115 -8.25 10.54 6.34
C ARG A 115 -9.33 11.37 7.03
N VAL A 116 -10.56 10.87 7.09
CA VAL A 116 -11.66 11.51 7.83
C VAL A 116 -11.34 11.56 9.32
N GLU A 117 -10.97 10.42 9.90
CA GLU A 117 -10.62 10.30 11.32
C GLU A 117 -9.46 11.22 11.70
N GLN A 118 -8.41 11.26 10.89
CA GLN A 118 -7.26 12.15 11.12
C GLN A 118 -7.64 13.62 11.13
N PHE A 119 -8.53 14.04 10.24
CA PHE A 119 -9.00 15.43 10.23
C PHE A 119 -9.73 15.76 11.52
N PHE A 120 -10.76 14.98 11.88
CA PHE A 120 -11.59 15.26 13.06
C PHE A 120 -10.81 15.12 14.37
N THR A 121 -9.91 14.14 14.47
CA THR A 121 -9.04 14.00 15.65
C THR A 121 -8.13 15.23 15.83
N ARG A 122 -7.60 15.80 14.75
CA ARG A 122 -6.76 17.02 14.81
C ARG A 122 -7.51 18.25 15.33
N ILE A 123 -8.81 18.32 15.11
CA ILE A 123 -9.65 19.42 15.63
C ILE A 123 -10.37 19.07 16.95
N GLY A 124 -9.93 17.98 17.61
CA GLY A 124 -10.33 17.64 18.97
C GLY A 124 -11.54 16.72 19.10
N TYR A 125 -11.97 16.03 18.04
CA TYR A 125 -12.98 14.99 18.13
C TYR A 125 -12.36 13.65 18.56
N GLY A 126 -13.07 12.94 19.44
CA GLY A 126 -12.79 11.52 19.71
C GLY A 126 -13.42 10.61 18.67
N ILE A 127 -12.91 9.37 18.55
CA ILE A 127 -13.53 8.33 17.74
C ILE A 127 -14.38 7.48 18.68
N ALA A 128 -15.65 7.26 18.34
CA ALA A 128 -16.56 6.42 19.10
C ALA A 128 -17.08 5.29 18.21
N GLU A 129 -17.05 4.07 18.76
CA GLU A 129 -17.53 2.87 18.09
C GLU A 129 -18.71 2.25 18.85
N GLY A 130 -19.53 1.47 18.15
CA GLY A 130 -20.65 0.77 18.74
C GLY A 130 -21.08 -0.45 17.93
N PRO A 131 -22.06 -1.21 18.42
CA PRO A 131 -22.51 -2.45 17.82
C PRO A 131 -23.15 -2.24 16.44
N GLU A 132 -23.00 -3.21 15.54
CA GLU A 132 -23.69 -3.24 14.25
C GLU A 132 -25.11 -3.80 14.37
N VAL A 133 -25.32 -4.71 15.32
CA VAL A 133 -26.64 -5.23 15.68
C VAL A 133 -27.20 -4.33 16.79
N GLU A 134 -28.28 -3.64 16.50
CA GLU A 134 -28.86 -2.63 17.36
C GLU A 134 -30.30 -2.94 17.73
N ASP A 135 -30.78 -2.31 18.77
CA ASP A 135 -32.19 -2.28 19.10
C ASP A 135 -32.93 -1.15 18.39
N ASP A 136 -34.26 -1.27 18.35
CA ASP A 136 -35.14 -0.31 17.73
C ASP A 136 -35.09 1.07 18.42
N TYR A 137 -34.89 1.11 19.76
CA TYR A 137 -34.79 2.34 20.52
C TYR A 137 -33.62 3.20 20.06
N HIS A 138 -32.41 2.66 20.06
CA HIS A 138 -31.23 3.44 19.68
C HIS A 138 -31.18 3.78 18.18
N ASN A 139 -31.71 2.86 17.33
CA ASN A 139 -31.64 3.10 15.87
C ASN A 139 -32.74 4.06 15.39
N PHE A 140 -33.86 4.21 16.12
CA PHE A 140 -34.99 5.00 15.67
C PHE A 140 -35.61 5.88 16.77
N GLU A 141 -36.11 5.31 17.88
CA GLU A 141 -36.94 6.03 18.82
C GLU A 141 -36.17 7.19 19.47
N ALA A 142 -34.96 6.93 19.99
CA ALA A 142 -34.10 7.95 20.59
C ALA A 142 -33.66 9.04 19.61
N LEU A 143 -33.78 8.77 18.31
CA LEU A 143 -33.50 9.70 17.21
C LEU A 143 -34.78 10.44 16.72
N ASN A 144 -35.78 10.53 17.57
CA ASN A 144 -37.05 11.21 17.27
C ASN A 144 -37.82 10.57 16.09
N ILE A 145 -37.69 9.24 15.91
CA ILE A 145 -38.39 8.43 14.89
C ILE A 145 -39.28 7.39 15.58
N PRO A 146 -40.43 7.78 16.16
CA PRO A 146 -41.34 6.85 16.83
C PRO A 146 -41.96 5.84 15.86
N GLY A 147 -42.55 4.76 16.40
CA GLY A 147 -43.06 3.62 15.63
C GLY A 147 -43.97 3.94 14.46
N HIS A 148 -44.74 5.04 14.56
CA HIS A 148 -45.66 5.47 13.51
C HIS A 148 -45.08 6.56 12.56
N HIS A 149 -43.80 6.92 12.70
CA HIS A 149 -43.21 7.99 11.92
C HIS A 149 -42.97 7.54 10.47
N PRO A 150 -43.37 8.34 9.45
CA PRO A 150 -43.18 7.95 8.03
C PRO A 150 -41.74 7.70 7.65
N ALA A 151 -40.76 8.34 8.29
CA ALA A 151 -39.33 8.14 8.02
C ALA A 151 -38.84 6.71 8.30
N ARG A 152 -39.54 5.91 9.11
CA ARG A 152 -39.21 4.46 9.29
C ARG A 152 -39.36 3.67 8.00
N ALA A 153 -40.36 3.99 7.17
CA ALA A 153 -40.54 3.33 5.87
C ALA A 153 -39.48 3.72 4.84
N MET A 154 -38.75 4.83 5.08
CA MET A 154 -37.66 5.27 4.19
C MET A 154 -36.35 4.53 4.44
N HIS A 155 -36.26 3.77 5.54
CA HIS A 155 -35.12 2.96 5.87
C HIS A 155 -35.45 1.48 5.62
N ASP A 156 -35.07 0.98 4.45
CA ASP A 156 -35.15 -0.45 4.17
C ASP A 156 -34.21 -1.21 5.12
N THR A 157 -34.79 -1.67 6.24
CA THR A 157 -34.05 -2.18 7.40
C THR A 157 -34.02 -3.69 7.43
N PHE A 158 -32.86 -4.27 7.71
CA PHE A 158 -32.72 -5.71 8.00
C PHE A 158 -33.04 -5.98 9.47
N TYR A 159 -34.19 -6.61 9.75
CA TYR A 159 -34.62 -7.02 11.08
C TYR A 159 -34.27 -8.48 11.37
N PHE A 160 -33.73 -8.76 12.56
CA PHE A 160 -33.61 -10.11 13.10
C PHE A 160 -34.91 -10.56 13.78
N ASN A 161 -35.57 -9.63 14.46
CA ASN A 161 -36.86 -9.79 15.11
C ASN A 161 -37.51 -8.40 15.31
N ALA A 162 -38.64 -8.34 16.04
CA ALA A 162 -39.37 -7.10 16.24
C ALA A 162 -38.57 -5.95 16.88
N ASN A 163 -37.51 -6.27 17.62
CA ASN A 163 -36.75 -5.29 18.43
C ASN A 163 -35.28 -5.18 18.06
N MET A 164 -34.75 -6.11 17.23
CA MET A 164 -33.32 -6.17 16.87
C MET A 164 -33.13 -6.10 15.38
N LEU A 165 -32.18 -5.28 14.94
CA LEU A 165 -31.93 -4.97 13.54
C LEU A 165 -30.43 -4.76 13.25
N LEU A 166 -30.07 -4.74 11.97
CA LEU A 166 -28.79 -4.18 11.55
C LEU A 166 -28.92 -2.66 11.43
N ARG A 167 -28.04 -1.92 12.08
CA ARG A 167 -28.10 -0.45 12.10
C ARG A 167 -28.09 0.15 10.70
N THR A 168 -28.97 1.10 10.44
CA THR A 168 -29.14 1.78 9.14
C THR A 168 -28.26 3.02 8.99
N HIS A 169 -27.68 3.47 10.08
CA HIS A 169 -26.77 4.62 10.21
C HIS A 169 -25.92 4.45 11.48
N THR A 170 -24.93 5.30 11.68
CA THR A 170 -24.06 5.24 12.87
C THR A 170 -24.57 6.13 14.03
N SER A 171 -25.72 6.78 13.88
CA SER A 171 -26.36 7.61 14.93
C SER A 171 -26.62 6.88 16.25
N PRO A 172 -26.91 5.55 16.30
CA PRO A 172 -27.01 4.84 17.58
C PRO A 172 -25.78 5.01 18.47
N VAL A 173 -24.59 5.11 17.88
CA VAL A 173 -23.35 5.35 18.63
C VAL A 173 -23.36 6.73 19.28
N GLN A 174 -23.92 7.74 18.60
CA GLN A 174 -24.08 9.08 19.16
C GLN A 174 -25.03 9.05 20.35
N VAL A 175 -26.17 8.34 20.25
CA VAL A 175 -27.16 8.19 21.37
C VAL A 175 -26.48 7.53 22.57
N ARG A 176 -25.82 6.38 22.38
CA ARG A 176 -25.09 5.66 23.45
C ARG A 176 -24.01 6.52 24.10
N THR A 177 -23.31 7.35 23.31
CA THR A 177 -22.32 8.27 23.85
C THR A 177 -22.97 9.34 24.70
N MET A 178 -24.09 9.96 24.26
CA MET A 178 -24.82 10.94 25.01
C MET A 178 -25.45 10.38 26.31
N GLU A 179 -25.86 9.12 26.31
CA GLU A 179 -26.35 8.43 27.50
C GLU A 179 -25.25 8.13 28.54
N SER A 180 -24.00 7.93 28.05
CA SER A 180 -22.88 7.52 28.89
C SER A 180 -22.05 8.66 29.45
N GLN A 181 -22.14 9.87 28.87
CA GLN A 181 -21.36 11.04 29.31
C GLN A 181 -22.11 12.36 29.14
N GLN A 182 -21.74 13.34 29.93
CA GLN A 182 -22.29 14.69 29.83
C GLN A 182 -21.46 15.56 28.87
N PRO A 183 -22.08 16.61 28.26
CA PRO A 183 -21.33 17.58 27.48
C PRO A 183 -20.19 18.25 28.27
N PRO A 184 -19.10 18.65 27.62
CA PRO A 184 -18.95 18.75 26.17
C PRO A 184 -18.66 17.39 25.46
N ILE A 185 -19.36 17.11 24.37
CA ILE A 185 -19.21 15.91 23.56
C ILE A 185 -18.74 16.33 22.18
N ARG A 186 -17.67 15.72 21.70
CA ARG A 186 -17.11 15.90 20.35
C ARG A 186 -16.62 14.56 19.83
N ILE A 187 -17.40 13.92 18.99
CA ILE A 187 -17.09 12.58 18.48
C ILE A 187 -17.36 12.46 16.99
N VAL A 188 -16.64 11.53 16.35
CA VAL A 188 -17.01 10.94 15.07
C VAL A 188 -17.23 9.44 15.25
N CYS A 189 -18.25 8.91 14.58
CA CYS A 189 -18.70 7.54 14.67
C CYS A 189 -18.53 6.85 13.31
N PRO A 190 -17.34 6.30 12.99
CA PRO A 190 -17.14 5.51 11.78
C PRO A 190 -17.74 4.11 11.96
N GLY A 191 -18.25 3.54 10.85
CA GLY A 191 -18.71 2.16 10.91
C GLY A 191 -19.47 1.69 9.69
N ARG A 192 -19.71 0.39 9.65
CA ARG A 192 -20.57 -0.24 8.64
C ARG A 192 -22.02 -0.03 8.98
N VAL A 193 -22.83 0.18 7.96
CA VAL A 193 -24.28 0.35 8.06
C VAL A 193 -24.96 -0.46 6.96
N TYR A 194 -26.25 -0.76 7.15
CA TYR A 194 -26.95 -1.75 6.35
C TYR A 194 -28.33 -1.24 5.94
N ARG A 195 -28.65 -1.38 4.64
CA ARG A 195 -29.95 -1.02 4.07
C ARG A 195 -30.34 -2.03 2.99
N CYS A 196 -31.62 -2.40 2.90
CA CYS A 196 -32.13 -3.29 1.85
C CYS A 196 -32.20 -2.59 0.49
N ASP A 197 -31.09 -2.01 0.05
CA ASP A 197 -30.99 -1.26 -1.20
C ASP A 197 -29.74 -1.72 -1.99
N SER A 198 -29.90 -1.93 -3.29
CA SER A 198 -28.80 -2.42 -4.12
C SER A 198 -28.95 -2.00 -5.58
N ASP A 199 -28.10 -1.05 -6.02
CA ASP A 199 -27.99 -0.63 -7.41
C ASP A 199 -26.54 -0.19 -7.74
N ILE A 200 -26.31 0.53 -8.82
CA ILE A 200 -24.98 1.03 -9.23
C ILE A 200 -24.40 2.03 -8.22
N THR A 201 -25.27 2.66 -7.42
CA THR A 201 -24.93 3.71 -6.45
C THR A 201 -25.17 3.32 -5.00
N HIS A 202 -25.80 2.17 -4.76
CA HIS A 202 -26.15 1.63 -3.45
C HIS A 202 -25.68 0.20 -3.28
N SER A 203 -25.20 -0.10 -2.09
CA SER A 203 -24.82 -1.45 -1.62
C SER A 203 -25.57 -1.78 -0.35
N PRO A 204 -26.00 -3.04 -0.14
CA PRO A 204 -26.66 -3.45 1.10
C PRO A 204 -25.84 -3.19 2.36
N MET A 205 -24.51 -3.16 2.23
CA MET A 205 -23.58 -2.74 3.25
C MET A 205 -22.69 -1.63 2.68
N PHE A 206 -22.50 -0.56 3.43
CA PHE A 206 -21.57 0.52 3.11
C PHE A 206 -21.02 1.13 4.41
N HIS A 207 -20.04 2.01 4.28
CA HIS A 207 -19.43 2.69 5.43
C HIS A 207 -19.97 4.11 5.56
N GLN A 208 -20.24 4.49 6.79
CA GLN A 208 -20.68 5.84 7.13
C GLN A 208 -19.78 6.40 8.24
N VAL A 209 -19.56 7.71 8.20
CA VAL A 209 -19.02 8.45 9.33
C VAL A 209 -20.05 9.52 9.70
N GLU A 210 -20.49 9.49 10.93
CA GLU A 210 -21.28 10.59 11.50
C GLU A 210 -20.48 11.33 12.55
N GLY A 211 -20.72 12.64 12.66
CA GLY A 211 -20.12 13.46 13.69
C GLY A 211 -21.17 14.11 14.57
N LEU A 212 -20.85 14.24 15.84
CA LEU A 212 -21.65 14.91 16.85
C LEU A 212 -20.80 15.88 17.66
N LEU A 213 -21.29 17.09 17.81
CA LEU A 213 -20.78 18.06 18.77
C LEU A 213 -21.93 18.56 19.62
N VAL A 214 -21.82 18.47 20.95
CA VAL A 214 -22.79 19.01 21.91
C VAL A 214 -22.04 19.80 22.98
N ASP A 215 -22.36 21.08 23.11
CA ASP A 215 -21.75 21.97 24.11
C ASP A 215 -22.68 23.17 24.36
N GLU A 216 -22.29 24.08 25.25
CA GLU A 216 -23.01 25.35 25.45
C GLU A 216 -22.72 26.32 24.28
N GLY A 217 -23.75 27.02 23.80
CA GLY A 217 -23.61 28.10 22.82
C GLY A 217 -23.23 27.66 21.40
N ILE A 218 -23.43 26.40 21.04
CA ILE A 218 -23.17 25.88 19.70
C ILE A 218 -24.25 26.36 18.72
N SER A 219 -23.81 26.73 17.53
CA SER A 219 -24.64 27.31 16.48
C SER A 219 -24.52 26.62 15.13
N PHE A 220 -25.43 26.91 14.22
CA PHE A 220 -25.34 26.46 12.82
C PHE A 220 -24.13 27.05 12.09
N ALA A 221 -23.58 28.17 12.55
CA ALA A 221 -22.36 28.75 11.99
C ALA A 221 -21.15 27.89 12.30
N ASP A 222 -21.07 27.27 13.50
CA ASP A 222 -20.02 26.34 13.90
C ASP A 222 -20.08 25.07 13.04
N LEU A 223 -21.28 24.54 12.79
CA LEU A 223 -21.49 23.43 11.85
C LEU A 223 -20.97 23.76 10.45
N LYS A 224 -21.35 24.93 9.92
CA LYS A 224 -20.89 25.37 8.58
C LYS A 224 -19.37 25.44 8.50
N GLY A 225 -18.74 26.12 9.45
CA GLY A 225 -17.29 26.25 9.48
C GLY A 225 -16.57 24.91 9.56
N THR A 226 -17.07 23.99 10.38
CA THR A 226 -16.51 22.62 10.50
C THR A 226 -16.60 21.86 9.19
N ILE A 227 -17.74 21.89 8.50
CA ILE A 227 -17.94 21.17 7.24
C ILE A 227 -17.13 21.79 6.09
N GLU A 228 -17.12 23.11 5.96
CA GLU A 228 -16.38 23.84 4.93
C GLU A 228 -14.88 23.52 5.04
N GLU A 229 -14.33 23.58 6.25
CA GLU A 229 -12.92 23.26 6.51
C GLU A 229 -12.64 21.77 6.24
N PHE A 230 -13.51 20.85 6.67
CA PHE A 230 -13.37 19.43 6.36
C PHE A 230 -13.28 19.18 4.86
N LEU A 231 -14.21 19.69 4.08
CA LEU A 231 -14.24 19.47 2.62
C LEU A 231 -13.01 20.06 1.93
N ARG A 232 -12.56 21.26 2.34
CA ARG A 232 -11.37 21.90 1.84
C ARG A 232 -10.10 21.03 2.07
N VAL A 233 -9.93 20.54 3.29
CA VAL A 233 -8.77 19.70 3.66
C VAL A 233 -8.88 18.31 3.04
N PHE A 234 -10.06 17.70 3.04
CA PHE A 234 -10.26 16.36 2.52
C PHE A 234 -9.98 16.28 1.02
N PHE A 235 -10.50 17.22 0.23
CA PHE A 235 -10.31 17.25 -1.23
C PHE A 235 -9.04 18.00 -1.67
N GLU A 236 -8.33 18.69 -0.75
CA GLU A 236 -7.15 19.51 -1.05
C GLU A 236 -7.42 20.55 -2.15
N LYS A 237 -8.61 21.10 -2.15
CA LYS A 237 -9.10 22.08 -3.14
C LYS A 237 -9.95 23.13 -2.44
N ASP A 238 -9.89 24.33 -2.95
CA ASP A 238 -10.87 25.36 -2.59
C ASP A 238 -12.17 25.11 -3.37
N LEU A 239 -13.17 24.62 -2.65
CA LEU A 239 -14.46 24.19 -3.20
C LEU A 239 -15.57 25.10 -2.67
N GLY A 240 -16.43 25.57 -3.56
CA GLY A 240 -17.67 26.19 -3.13
C GLY A 240 -18.53 25.17 -2.39
N VAL A 241 -19.04 25.56 -1.24
CA VAL A 241 -19.97 24.76 -0.41
C VAL A 241 -21.27 25.51 -0.26
N ARG A 242 -22.39 24.81 -0.38
CA ARG A 242 -23.71 25.37 -0.12
C ARG A 242 -24.55 24.43 0.73
N PHE A 243 -25.39 25.01 1.57
CA PHE A 243 -26.30 24.29 2.45
C PHE A 243 -27.72 24.51 1.92
N ARG A 244 -28.38 23.42 1.55
CA ARG A 244 -29.77 23.44 1.12
C ARG A 244 -30.66 22.99 2.28
N PRO A 245 -31.74 23.73 2.61
CA PRO A 245 -32.71 23.25 3.61
C PRO A 245 -33.22 21.85 3.29
N SER A 246 -33.25 20.99 4.29
CA SER A 246 -33.74 19.63 4.22
C SER A 246 -34.51 19.26 5.49
N PHE A 247 -34.96 18.03 5.60
CA PHE A 247 -35.63 17.52 6.76
C PHE A 247 -35.03 16.18 7.20
N PHE A 248 -34.63 16.12 8.48
CA PHE A 248 -34.31 14.88 9.16
C PHE A 248 -34.98 14.89 10.53
N PRO A 249 -35.58 13.75 10.98
CA PRO A 249 -36.33 13.74 12.27
C PRO A 249 -35.49 14.10 13.49
N PHE A 250 -34.19 13.84 13.42
CA PHE A 250 -33.23 13.99 14.51
C PHE A 250 -32.47 15.34 14.50
N THR A 251 -32.73 16.21 13.50
CA THR A 251 -32.12 17.54 13.43
C THR A 251 -33.13 18.61 13.04
N GLU A 252 -33.00 19.82 13.63
CA GLU A 252 -33.81 21.02 13.29
C GLU A 252 -33.01 22.29 13.65
N PRO A 253 -32.65 23.16 12.70
CA PRO A 253 -32.82 23.03 11.26
C PRO A 253 -31.91 21.93 10.67
N SER A 254 -32.36 21.34 9.57
CA SER A 254 -31.63 20.35 8.81
C SER A 254 -31.17 20.91 7.46
N ALA A 255 -30.06 20.43 6.96
CA ALA A 255 -29.53 20.80 5.64
C ALA A 255 -28.86 19.63 4.97
N GLU A 256 -28.92 19.60 3.63
CA GLU A 256 -28.04 18.84 2.77
C GLU A 256 -26.90 19.72 2.30
N VAL A 257 -25.69 19.15 2.27
CA VAL A 257 -24.47 19.86 1.86
C VAL A 257 -24.08 19.46 0.46
N ASP A 258 -24.06 20.45 -0.42
CA ASP A 258 -23.52 20.30 -1.77
C ASP A 258 -22.15 20.98 -1.83
N MET A 259 -21.23 20.36 -2.54
CA MET A 259 -19.95 20.96 -2.92
C MET A 259 -19.84 21.17 -4.43
N SER A 260 -19.05 22.14 -4.87
CA SER A 260 -18.70 22.30 -6.29
C SER A 260 -18.12 21.00 -6.83
N CYS A 261 -18.60 20.59 -8.00
CA CYS A 261 -18.16 19.32 -8.60
C CYS A 261 -16.66 19.28 -8.82
N VAL A 262 -15.97 18.35 -8.15
CA VAL A 262 -14.52 18.15 -8.20
C VAL A 262 -14.02 17.73 -9.60
N MET A 263 -14.91 17.14 -10.43
CA MET A 263 -14.59 16.64 -11.76
C MET A 263 -14.59 17.75 -12.82
N CYS A 264 -15.50 18.72 -12.72
CA CYS A 264 -15.66 19.78 -13.71
C CYS A 264 -15.47 21.19 -13.14
N SER A 265 -15.04 21.29 -11.89
CA SER A 265 -14.83 22.57 -11.19
C SER A 265 -16.08 23.50 -11.29
N GLY A 266 -17.27 22.92 -11.10
CA GLY A 266 -18.54 23.65 -11.08
C GLY A 266 -19.12 23.98 -12.48
N LYS A 267 -18.45 23.62 -13.60
CA LYS A 267 -18.91 23.96 -14.95
C LYS A 267 -20.10 23.13 -15.46
N GLY A 268 -20.39 22.03 -14.82
CA GLY A 268 -21.37 21.03 -15.27
C GLY A 268 -20.72 19.88 -16.04
N CYS A 269 -21.07 18.65 -15.68
CA CYS A 269 -20.62 17.43 -16.35
C CYS A 269 -21.62 16.29 -16.11
N ARG A 270 -21.37 15.12 -16.71
CA ARG A 270 -22.22 13.93 -16.51
C ARG A 270 -22.31 13.50 -15.04
N VAL A 271 -21.22 13.60 -14.27
CA VAL A 271 -21.19 13.19 -12.85
C VAL A 271 -22.09 14.05 -11.98
N CYS A 272 -22.10 15.36 -12.17
CA CYS A 272 -22.99 16.29 -11.46
C CYS A 272 -24.32 16.53 -12.19
N LYS A 273 -24.67 15.75 -13.21
CA LYS A 273 -25.89 15.89 -14.02
C LYS A 273 -26.08 17.32 -14.54
N GLN A 274 -24.99 17.95 -15.00
CA GLN A 274 -24.92 19.32 -15.52
C GLN A 274 -25.19 20.43 -14.50
N THR A 275 -25.40 20.11 -13.22
CA THR A 275 -25.71 21.10 -12.18
C THR A 275 -24.49 21.88 -11.69
N GLY A 276 -23.27 21.31 -11.82
CA GLY A 276 -22.05 21.84 -11.24
C GLY A 276 -21.88 21.53 -9.75
N TRP A 277 -22.85 20.87 -9.10
CA TRP A 277 -22.88 20.58 -7.68
C TRP A 277 -23.04 19.09 -7.39
N LEU A 278 -22.48 18.65 -6.28
CA LEU A 278 -22.53 17.25 -5.80
C LEU A 278 -22.94 17.26 -4.34
N GLU A 279 -24.03 16.59 -4.02
CA GLU A 279 -24.43 16.31 -2.66
C GLU A 279 -23.46 15.32 -2.02
N VAL A 280 -22.98 15.62 -0.81
CA VAL A 280 -21.93 14.85 -0.13
C VAL A 280 -22.32 14.40 1.27
N MET A 281 -23.22 15.11 1.97
CA MET A 281 -23.64 14.75 3.32
C MET A 281 -24.95 15.44 3.72
N GLY A 282 -25.61 14.86 4.74
CA GLY A 282 -26.67 15.53 5.51
C GLY A 282 -26.12 16.10 6.81
N CYS A 283 -26.72 17.17 7.31
CA CYS A 283 -26.33 17.78 8.59
C CYS A 283 -27.48 18.59 9.22
N GLY A 284 -27.30 19.02 10.45
CA GLY A 284 -28.24 19.92 11.12
C GLY A 284 -27.93 20.11 12.60
N MET A 285 -28.70 20.99 13.22
CA MET A 285 -28.67 21.14 14.70
C MET A 285 -29.41 19.96 15.30
N VAL A 286 -28.89 19.38 16.38
CA VAL A 286 -29.52 18.23 17.06
C VAL A 286 -30.88 18.62 17.58
N HIS A 287 -31.92 17.83 17.25
CA HIS A 287 -33.27 18.10 17.68
C HIS A 287 -33.36 18.02 19.20
N PRO A 288 -34.07 18.98 19.90
CA PRO A 288 -34.19 19.00 21.35
C PRO A 288 -34.72 17.69 21.97
N ASN A 289 -35.58 16.96 21.26
CA ASN A 289 -36.07 15.66 21.71
C ASN A 289 -34.96 14.61 21.80
N VAL A 290 -34.02 14.60 20.86
CA VAL A 290 -32.87 13.67 20.88
C VAL A 290 -32.01 13.92 22.11
N LEU A 291 -31.72 15.18 22.44
CA LEU A 291 -31.00 15.55 23.67
C LEU A 291 -31.75 15.08 24.92
N ARG A 292 -33.07 15.36 25.01
CA ARG A 292 -33.87 14.94 26.16
C ARG A 292 -33.91 13.42 26.33
N MET A 293 -34.09 12.66 25.24
CA MET A 293 -34.14 11.21 25.27
C MET A 293 -32.79 10.61 25.69
N SER A 294 -31.70 11.29 25.40
CA SER A 294 -30.34 10.90 25.82
C SER A 294 -29.94 11.49 27.19
N GLY A 295 -30.87 12.11 27.94
CA GLY A 295 -30.60 12.65 29.29
C GLY A 295 -29.82 13.96 29.33
N ILE A 296 -29.76 14.70 28.22
CA ILE A 296 -29.09 16.01 28.12
C ILE A 296 -30.15 17.13 28.12
N ASP A 297 -29.90 18.18 28.91
CA ASP A 297 -30.78 19.34 29.01
C ASP A 297 -30.67 20.25 27.76
N PRO A 298 -31.72 20.32 26.90
CA PRO A 298 -31.66 21.12 25.67
C PRO A 298 -31.81 22.64 25.91
N GLU A 299 -32.18 23.08 27.12
CA GLU A 299 -32.20 24.50 27.46
C GLU A 299 -30.80 25.03 27.75
N LYS A 300 -29.91 24.15 28.18
CA LYS A 300 -28.51 24.46 28.48
C LYS A 300 -27.57 24.16 27.31
N TYR A 301 -27.77 23.03 26.66
CA TYR A 301 -26.85 22.52 25.63
C TYR A 301 -27.51 22.53 24.26
N GLN A 302 -26.72 22.88 23.24
CA GLN A 302 -27.05 22.77 21.85
C GLN A 302 -25.98 21.88 21.17
N GLY A 303 -26.33 21.33 20.04
CA GLY A 303 -25.36 20.52 19.28
C GLY A 303 -25.67 20.52 17.80
N PHE A 304 -24.71 20.06 17.05
CA PHE A 304 -24.90 19.73 15.63
C PHE A 304 -24.44 18.32 15.33
N ALA A 305 -25.03 17.75 14.29
CA ALA A 305 -24.64 16.46 13.75
C ALA A 305 -24.53 16.53 12.22
N PHE A 306 -23.70 15.65 11.67
CA PHE A 306 -23.54 15.47 10.22
C PHE A 306 -23.27 14.00 9.92
N GLY A 307 -23.62 13.55 8.71
CA GLY A 307 -23.38 12.17 8.27
C GLY A 307 -22.98 12.10 6.81
N MET A 308 -21.95 11.29 6.52
CA MET A 308 -21.39 11.13 5.17
C MET A 308 -21.11 9.67 4.84
N GLY A 309 -21.40 9.25 3.60
CA GLY A 309 -21.03 7.95 3.07
C GLY A 309 -19.56 7.92 2.63
N VAL A 310 -18.78 6.98 3.18
CA VAL A 310 -17.33 6.89 2.94
C VAL A 310 -17.03 6.54 1.49
N GLU A 311 -17.77 5.60 0.91
CA GLU A 311 -17.64 5.23 -0.49
C GLU A 311 -17.93 6.40 -1.42
N ARG A 312 -18.92 7.23 -1.08
CA ARG A 312 -19.23 8.44 -1.85
C ARG A 312 -18.05 9.41 -1.88
N LEU A 313 -17.43 9.64 -0.73
CA LEU A 313 -16.22 10.46 -0.64
C LEU A 313 -15.05 9.84 -1.42
N ALA A 314 -14.86 8.52 -1.28
CA ALA A 314 -13.82 7.79 -2.01
C ALA A 314 -14.01 7.87 -3.53
N MET A 315 -15.24 7.65 -4.02
CA MET A 315 -15.60 7.80 -5.44
C MET A 315 -15.22 9.17 -5.97
N LEU A 316 -15.57 10.23 -5.24
CA LEU A 316 -15.32 11.61 -5.66
C LEU A 316 -13.84 11.98 -5.60
N ARG A 317 -13.10 11.47 -4.61
CA ARG A 317 -11.67 11.75 -4.45
C ARG A 317 -10.82 11.01 -5.48
N TYR A 318 -11.13 9.74 -5.73
CA TYR A 318 -10.34 8.87 -6.61
C TYR A 318 -10.88 8.79 -8.05
N GLY A 319 -12.01 9.44 -8.34
CA GLY A 319 -12.61 9.41 -9.67
C GLY A 319 -13.23 8.06 -10.05
N VAL A 320 -13.64 7.26 -9.05
CA VAL A 320 -14.31 5.98 -9.27
C VAL A 320 -15.78 6.22 -9.58
N ASN A 321 -16.29 5.64 -10.64
CA ASN A 321 -17.65 5.90 -11.15
C ASN A 321 -18.66 4.78 -10.85
N ASP A 322 -18.22 3.69 -10.23
CA ASP A 322 -19.04 2.54 -9.85
C ASP A 322 -18.67 2.09 -8.45
N LEU A 323 -19.62 2.18 -7.51
CA LEU A 323 -19.43 1.82 -6.10
C LEU A 323 -19.07 0.35 -5.91
N ARG A 324 -19.58 -0.54 -6.78
CA ARG A 324 -19.36 -2.00 -6.68
C ARG A 324 -17.89 -2.39 -6.78
N LEU A 325 -17.08 -1.58 -7.50
CA LEU A 325 -15.63 -1.80 -7.62
C LEU A 325 -14.90 -1.84 -6.27
N PHE A 326 -15.43 -1.19 -5.24
CA PHE A 326 -14.87 -1.27 -3.89
C PHE A 326 -15.13 -2.61 -3.21
N PHE A 327 -16.08 -3.40 -3.69
CA PHE A 327 -16.51 -4.66 -3.08
C PHE A 327 -16.22 -5.90 -3.94
N ASP A 328 -15.93 -5.72 -5.24
CA ASP A 328 -15.65 -6.82 -6.19
C ASP A 328 -14.30 -7.52 -5.92
N ASN A 329 -13.43 -6.95 -5.11
CA ASN A 329 -12.10 -7.47 -4.77
C ASN A 329 -11.21 -7.74 -6.00
N ASP A 330 -11.37 -6.96 -7.09
CA ASP A 330 -10.50 -7.06 -8.26
C ASP A 330 -9.11 -6.49 -7.95
N LEU A 331 -8.10 -7.36 -7.96
CA LEU A 331 -6.72 -6.98 -7.65
C LEU A 331 -6.16 -5.94 -8.63
N ARG A 332 -6.63 -5.87 -9.88
CA ARG A 332 -6.21 -4.86 -10.86
C ARG A 332 -6.72 -3.47 -10.47
N PHE A 333 -7.94 -3.42 -9.93
CA PHE A 333 -8.50 -2.18 -9.38
C PHE A 333 -7.76 -1.77 -8.11
N LEU A 334 -7.61 -2.68 -7.16
CA LEU A 334 -6.94 -2.42 -5.87
C LEU A 334 -5.46 -2.04 -6.02
N ALA A 335 -4.77 -2.59 -7.01
CA ALA A 335 -3.37 -2.28 -7.30
C ALA A 335 -3.11 -0.81 -7.67
N GLN A 336 -4.15 -0.03 -8.03
CA GLN A 336 -4.05 1.39 -8.35
C GLN A 336 -3.94 2.29 -7.10
N PHE A 337 -4.18 1.76 -5.90
CA PHE A 337 -4.19 2.50 -4.63
C PHE A 337 -2.98 2.17 -3.73
N ARG A 338 -1.81 1.96 -4.32
CA ARG A 338 -0.55 1.69 -3.61
C ARG A 338 0.13 2.93 -3.08
#